data_07963e49be6bd51d651cdac60bd13604
#
_entry.id   07963e49be6bd51d651cdac60bd13604
#
_cell.length_a   1.000
_cell.length_b   1.000
_cell.length_c   1.000
_cell.angle_alpha   90.00
_cell.angle_beta   90.00
_cell.angle_gamma   90.00
#
_symmetry.space_group_name_H-M   'P 1'
#
loop_
_entity.id
_entity.type
_entity.pdbx_description
1 polymer ?
#
loop_
_entity_poly.entity_id
_entity_poly.type
_entity_poly.pdbx_seq_one_letter_code
_entity_poly.pdbx_strand_id
1 'polypeptide(L)'
;MTKQQVLEQIKNGLIASCQPVDDGPMDQPEIVAAMAQAAVNGGAAGLRIEGIDNLIATRKVVDVPIIGIIKRDLEDSPIRITPFLADVEALAKAGADIIAFDGTDRIRPTTRKEIVEYIHHLGCLAMADCSNLAEGLYCQQLGVEIIGSTMSGYTGGVVPVEPDYQLVQELVQAGCRVMAEGRYNSPELAQKAIELGAYSVTVGSALTRLEHIVSWFVQAVKSAKNEK
;
A
#
# COMPACT_ATOMS: atom_id res chain seq x y z
N MET A 1 10.61 -16.88 0.80
CA MET A 1 9.29 -17.56 0.96
C MET A 1 8.74 -17.95 -0.41
N THR A 2 7.89 -19.00 -0.48
CA THR A 2 7.11 -19.25 -1.70
C THR A 2 5.97 -18.24 -1.81
N LYS A 3 5.44 -18.02 -3.03
CA LYS A 3 4.27 -17.14 -3.24
C LYS A 3 3.08 -17.50 -2.34
N GLN A 4 2.81 -18.80 -2.15
CA GLN A 4 1.75 -19.28 -1.29
C GLN A 4 2.01 -18.94 0.19
N GLN A 5 3.25 -19.09 0.66
CA GLN A 5 3.61 -18.72 2.04
C GLN A 5 3.47 -17.22 2.28
N VAL A 6 3.83 -16.39 1.30
CA VAL A 6 3.64 -14.93 1.37
C VAL A 6 2.15 -14.59 1.53
N LEU A 7 1.30 -15.18 0.68
CA LEU A 7 -0.15 -14.95 0.77
C LEU A 7 -0.72 -15.41 2.11
N GLU A 8 -0.41 -16.63 2.57
CA GLU A 8 -0.91 -17.13 3.85
C GLU A 8 -0.48 -16.25 5.05
N GLN A 9 0.75 -15.75 5.02
CA GLN A 9 1.25 -14.92 6.12
C GLN A 9 0.54 -13.58 6.24
N ILE A 10 0.18 -12.95 5.11
CA ILE A 10 -0.52 -11.65 5.13
C ILE A 10 -2.04 -11.79 5.33
N LYS A 11 -2.60 -13.00 5.25
CA LYS A 11 -4.03 -13.24 5.38
C LYS A 11 -4.54 -12.86 6.77
N ASN A 12 -5.62 -12.07 6.81
CA ASN A 12 -6.21 -11.49 8.03
C ASN A 12 -5.20 -10.67 8.86
N GLY A 13 -4.11 -10.23 8.23
CA GLY A 13 -3.03 -9.51 8.87
C GLY A 13 -3.00 -8.02 8.59
N LEU A 14 -2.28 -7.31 9.46
CA LEU A 14 -1.94 -5.91 9.27
C LEU A 14 -0.67 -5.81 8.44
N ILE A 15 -0.71 -4.98 7.40
CA ILE A 15 0.45 -4.51 6.65
C ILE A 15 0.80 -3.11 7.15
N ALA A 16 1.98 -2.94 7.71
CA ALA A 16 2.46 -1.62 8.10
C ALA A 16 3.13 -0.93 6.92
N SER A 17 2.55 0.17 6.46
CA SER A 17 3.13 1.01 5.41
C SER A 17 4.13 1.97 6.03
N CYS A 18 5.42 1.64 5.93
CA CYS A 18 6.51 2.46 6.46
C CYS A 18 6.97 3.45 5.38
N GLN A 19 6.20 4.50 5.21
CA GLN A 19 6.43 5.59 4.26
C GLN A 19 6.30 6.92 5.02
N PRO A 20 7.41 7.44 5.59
CA PRO A 20 7.41 8.73 6.28
C PRO A 20 7.00 9.87 5.32
N VAL A 21 6.91 11.07 5.83
CA VAL A 21 6.69 12.27 4.99
C VAL A 21 7.91 12.46 4.11
N ASP A 22 7.69 12.60 2.81
CA ASP A 22 8.75 12.78 1.81
C ASP A 22 9.62 13.99 2.19
N ASP A 23 10.95 13.86 2.10
CA ASP A 23 11.95 14.85 2.53
C ASP A 23 11.86 15.25 4.02
N GLY A 24 11.09 14.52 4.82
CA GLY A 24 10.97 14.74 6.27
C GLY A 24 12.16 14.18 7.06
N PRO A 25 12.27 14.51 8.35
CA PRO A 25 13.40 14.07 9.18
C PRO A 25 13.47 12.54 9.37
N MET A 26 12.36 11.83 9.12
CA MET A 26 12.28 10.37 9.23
C MET A 26 12.42 9.67 7.87
N ASP A 27 12.57 10.40 6.79
CA ASP A 27 12.71 9.86 5.43
C ASP A 27 14.16 9.49 5.14
N GLN A 28 14.64 8.46 5.85
CA GLN A 28 16.00 7.92 5.70
C GLN A 28 15.96 6.39 5.83
N PRO A 29 16.77 5.66 5.03
CA PRO A 29 16.69 4.20 4.98
C PRO A 29 16.84 3.50 6.33
N GLU A 30 17.73 3.99 7.18
CA GLU A 30 17.95 3.42 8.51
C GLU A 30 16.76 3.64 9.44
N ILE A 31 16.09 4.79 9.32
CA ILE A 31 14.90 5.11 10.13
C ILE A 31 13.70 4.29 9.62
N VAL A 32 13.52 4.19 8.29
CA VAL A 32 12.48 3.35 7.70
C VAL A 32 12.66 1.89 8.11
N ALA A 33 13.90 1.36 8.08
CA ALA A 33 14.19 0.00 8.54
C ALA A 33 13.88 -0.18 10.03
N ALA A 34 14.19 0.79 10.88
CA ALA A 34 13.86 0.75 12.31
C ALA A 34 12.35 0.78 12.56
N MET A 35 11.60 1.61 11.84
CA MET A 35 10.13 1.63 11.89
C MET A 35 9.54 0.28 11.45
N ALA A 36 10.06 -0.28 10.36
CA ALA A 36 9.65 -1.57 9.84
C ALA A 36 9.86 -2.70 10.85
N GLN A 37 11.03 -2.75 11.48
CA GLN A 37 11.32 -3.73 12.52
C GLN A 37 10.42 -3.55 13.74
N ALA A 38 10.18 -2.31 14.18
CA ALA A 38 9.25 -2.02 15.27
C ALA A 38 7.82 -2.46 14.95
N ALA A 39 7.34 -2.24 13.72
CA ALA A 39 6.04 -2.70 13.27
C ALA A 39 5.93 -4.24 13.28
N VAL A 40 6.97 -4.95 12.83
CA VAL A 40 7.03 -6.42 12.89
C VAL A 40 7.04 -6.91 14.33
N ASN A 41 7.80 -6.28 15.23
CA ASN A 41 7.78 -6.60 16.65
C ASN A 41 6.41 -6.36 17.29
N GLY A 42 5.63 -5.43 16.76
CA GLY A 42 4.23 -5.16 17.14
C GLY A 42 3.22 -6.13 16.54
N GLY A 43 3.66 -7.07 15.68
CA GLY A 43 2.79 -8.11 15.09
C GLY A 43 2.33 -7.81 13.66
N ALA A 44 2.93 -6.86 12.94
CA ALA A 44 2.63 -6.66 11.53
C ALA A 44 2.97 -7.93 10.74
N ALA A 45 2.01 -8.40 9.92
CA ALA A 45 2.15 -9.61 9.11
C ALA A 45 3.01 -9.38 7.85
N GLY A 46 3.14 -8.14 7.44
CA GLY A 46 3.96 -7.71 6.31
C GLY A 46 4.14 -6.20 6.32
N LEU A 47 4.90 -5.72 5.36
CA LEU A 47 5.28 -4.31 5.24
C LEU A 47 4.98 -3.79 3.84
N ARG A 48 4.76 -2.47 3.72
CA ARG A 48 4.76 -1.76 2.44
C ARG A 48 5.82 -0.66 2.50
N ILE A 49 6.77 -0.74 1.58
CA ILE A 49 7.97 0.11 1.57
C ILE A 49 8.07 0.82 0.21
N GLU A 50 8.33 2.12 0.26
CA GLU A 50 8.61 2.96 -0.90
C GLU A 50 10.12 3.17 -1.03
N GLY A 51 10.63 3.07 -2.28
CA GLY A 51 12.01 3.35 -2.60
C GLY A 51 12.97 2.16 -2.42
N ILE A 52 13.97 2.12 -3.28
CA ILE A 52 14.91 0.98 -3.34
C ILE A 52 15.82 0.93 -2.12
N ASP A 53 16.37 2.07 -1.69
CA ASP A 53 17.30 2.13 -0.56
C ASP A 53 16.59 1.78 0.75
N ASN A 54 15.35 2.26 0.92
CA ASN A 54 14.48 1.91 2.05
C ASN A 54 14.18 0.42 2.08
N LEU A 55 13.87 -0.17 0.91
CA LEU A 55 13.56 -1.59 0.80
C LEU A 55 14.80 -2.45 1.12
N ILE A 56 15.97 -2.12 0.56
CA ILE A 56 17.24 -2.82 0.85
C ILE A 56 17.58 -2.73 2.34
N ALA A 57 17.44 -1.57 2.96
CA ALA A 57 17.71 -1.39 4.38
C ALA A 57 16.73 -2.20 5.24
N THR A 58 15.43 -2.17 4.90
CA THR A 58 14.39 -2.93 5.58
C THR A 58 14.61 -4.44 5.48
N ARG A 59 14.92 -4.96 4.27
CA ARG A 59 15.13 -6.40 4.07
C ARG A 59 16.28 -6.98 4.90
N LYS A 60 17.25 -6.17 5.30
CA LYS A 60 18.35 -6.61 6.17
C LYS A 60 17.93 -6.90 7.61
N VAL A 61 16.79 -6.38 8.05
CA VAL A 61 16.36 -6.43 9.47
C VAL A 61 15.04 -7.18 9.69
N VAL A 62 14.33 -7.57 8.61
CA VAL A 62 13.05 -8.29 8.72
C VAL A 62 12.95 -9.43 7.70
N ASP A 63 12.19 -10.49 8.07
CA ASP A 63 11.93 -11.66 7.21
C ASP A 63 10.48 -11.76 6.75
N VAL A 64 9.59 -10.82 7.16
CA VAL A 64 8.18 -10.80 6.74
C VAL A 64 8.03 -10.38 5.28
N PRO A 65 6.90 -10.68 4.61
CA PRO A 65 6.60 -10.19 3.26
C PRO A 65 6.72 -8.66 3.15
N ILE A 66 7.38 -8.21 2.06
CA ILE A 66 7.47 -6.79 1.73
C ILE A 66 6.77 -6.52 0.41
N ILE A 67 5.81 -5.58 0.44
CA ILE A 67 5.21 -4.95 -0.72
C ILE A 67 6.10 -3.76 -1.10
N GLY A 68 6.78 -3.85 -2.24
CA GLY A 68 7.64 -2.78 -2.74
C GLY A 68 6.90 -1.88 -3.72
N ILE A 69 7.18 -0.57 -3.64
CA ILE A 69 6.74 0.43 -4.61
C ILE A 69 7.86 1.43 -4.89
N ILE A 70 7.78 2.07 -6.06
CA ILE A 70 8.52 3.30 -6.37
C ILE A 70 7.52 4.35 -6.78
N LYS A 71 7.62 5.54 -6.21
CA LYS A 71 6.83 6.69 -6.62
C LYS A 71 7.62 7.59 -7.56
N ARG A 72 6.96 8.04 -8.63
CA ARG A 72 7.50 9.00 -9.58
C ARG A 72 6.47 10.05 -9.92
N ASP A 73 6.89 11.30 -10.01
CA ASP A 73 6.07 12.36 -10.58
C ASP A 73 6.44 12.51 -12.06
N LEU A 74 5.48 12.27 -12.94
CA LEU A 74 5.64 12.26 -14.39
C LEU A 74 4.93 13.46 -14.99
N GLU A 75 5.56 14.12 -15.97
CA GLU A 75 4.97 15.28 -16.65
C GLU A 75 3.76 14.89 -17.52
N ASP A 76 3.82 13.73 -18.18
CA ASP A 76 2.85 13.28 -19.16
C ASP A 76 1.85 12.23 -18.63
N SER A 77 1.89 11.90 -17.32
CA SER A 77 1.05 10.84 -16.75
C SER A 77 0.73 11.09 -15.28
N PRO A 78 -0.52 10.89 -14.86
CA PRO A 78 -0.89 10.94 -13.45
C PRO A 78 -0.51 9.68 -12.67
N ILE A 79 0.11 8.69 -13.31
CA ILE A 79 0.54 7.45 -12.68
C ILE A 79 1.81 7.69 -11.88
N ARG A 80 1.74 7.43 -10.57
CA ARG A 80 2.90 7.62 -9.68
C ARG A 80 3.51 6.30 -9.22
N ILE A 81 2.69 5.26 -8.99
CA ILE A 81 3.12 4.03 -8.31
C ILE A 81 3.66 3.04 -9.35
N THR A 82 4.96 2.79 -9.30
CA THR A 82 5.69 1.79 -10.10
C THR A 82 5.34 1.87 -11.59
N PRO A 83 5.58 3.04 -12.25
CA PRO A 83 5.09 3.27 -13.61
C PRO A 83 5.86 2.56 -14.72
N PHE A 84 7.09 2.08 -14.46
CA PHE A 84 7.99 1.51 -15.46
C PHE A 84 8.44 0.08 -15.15
N LEU A 85 8.76 -0.70 -16.18
CA LEU A 85 9.34 -2.04 -16.02
C LEU A 85 10.68 -2.01 -15.29
N ALA A 86 11.47 -0.96 -15.48
CA ALA A 86 12.73 -0.77 -14.74
C ALA A 86 12.51 -0.63 -13.23
N ASP A 87 11.38 -0.03 -12.81
CA ASP A 87 11.02 0.07 -11.39
C ASP A 87 10.66 -1.32 -10.82
N VAL A 88 9.92 -2.11 -11.59
CA VAL A 88 9.57 -3.49 -11.25
C VAL A 88 10.83 -4.33 -11.06
N GLU A 89 11.78 -4.24 -12.00
CA GLU A 89 13.05 -4.97 -11.93
C GLU A 89 13.88 -4.56 -10.69
N ALA A 90 13.97 -3.26 -10.42
CA ALA A 90 14.71 -2.73 -9.28
C ALA A 90 14.11 -3.20 -7.95
N LEU A 91 12.78 -3.19 -7.80
CA LEU A 91 12.07 -3.67 -6.62
C LEU A 91 12.28 -5.18 -6.40
N ALA A 92 12.18 -5.99 -7.45
CA ALA A 92 12.43 -7.42 -7.35
C ALA A 92 13.87 -7.71 -6.91
N LYS A 93 14.86 -7.03 -7.49
CA LYS A 93 16.29 -7.14 -7.11
C LYS A 93 16.56 -6.69 -5.68
N ALA A 94 15.83 -5.70 -5.20
CA ALA A 94 15.93 -5.21 -3.83
C ALA A 94 15.29 -6.14 -2.79
N GLY A 95 14.54 -7.16 -3.22
CA GLY A 95 13.97 -8.20 -2.36
C GLY A 95 12.50 -7.99 -2.00
N ALA A 96 11.72 -7.31 -2.85
CA ALA A 96 10.26 -7.28 -2.72
C ALA A 96 9.67 -8.67 -3.00
N ASP A 97 8.73 -9.12 -2.16
CA ASP A 97 7.95 -10.34 -2.37
C ASP A 97 6.70 -10.05 -3.22
N ILE A 98 6.14 -8.87 -3.03
CA ILE A 98 4.98 -8.33 -3.74
C ILE A 98 5.38 -7.00 -4.34
N ILE A 99 5.01 -6.73 -5.59
CA ILE A 99 5.23 -5.43 -6.22
C ILE A 99 3.86 -4.80 -6.48
N ALA A 100 3.62 -3.63 -5.88
CA ALA A 100 2.41 -2.88 -6.12
C ALA A 100 2.62 -1.83 -7.21
N PHE A 101 1.61 -1.67 -8.05
CA PHE A 101 1.58 -0.70 -9.13
C PHE A 101 0.22 0.00 -9.20
N ASP A 102 0.17 1.17 -9.81
CA ASP A 102 -1.08 1.89 -10.07
C ASP A 102 -1.97 1.08 -11.02
N GLY A 103 -3.08 0.55 -10.51
CA GLY A 103 -4.05 -0.27 -11.26
C GLY A 103 -5.12 0.52 -11.98
N THR A 104 -5.13 1.87 -11.87
CA THR A 104 -6.19 2.72 -12.41
C THR A 104 -6.18 2.80 -13.94
N ASP A 105 -7.33 3.16 -14.50
CA ASP A 105 -7.49 3.33 -15.95
C ASP A 105 -7.21 4.78 -16.38
N ARG A 106 -5.96 5.21 -16.22
CA ARG A 106 -5.48 6.55 -16.56
C ARG A 106 -4.33 6.47 -17.56
N ILE A 107 -4.02 7.58 -18.24
CA ILE A 107 -2.89 7.67 -19.19
C ILE A 107 -1.60 7.22 -18.46
N ARG A 108 -0.87 6.30 -19.06
CA ARG A 108 0.28 5.64 -18.43
C ARG A 108 1.41 5.30 -19.40
N PRO A 109 2.66 5.31 -18.94
CA PRO A 109 3.82 5.01 -19.80
C PRO A 109 3.94 3.53 -20.15
N THR A 110 3.52 2.62 -19.25
CA THR A 110 3.55 1.16 -19.43
C THR A 110 2.17 0.60 -19.14
N THR A 111 1.68 -0.30 -19.96
CA THR A 111 0.34 -0.89 -19.76
C THR A 111 0.31 -1.76 -18.50
N ARG A 112 -0.87 -1.86 -17.88
CA ARG A 112 -1.09 -2.75 -16.72
C ARG A 112 -0.70 -4.19 -17.03
N LYS A 113 -1.00 -4.66 -18.25
CA LYS A 113 -0.67 -6.01 -18.70
C LYS A 113 0.86 -6.24 -18.72
N GLU A 114 1.62 -5.35 -19.33
CA GLU A 114 3.09 -5.46 -19.38
C GLU A 114 3.70 -5.46 -17.98
N ILE A 115 3.20 -4.62 -17.07
CA ILE A 115 3.67 -4.57 -15.67
C ILE A 115 3.41 -5.91 -14.97
N VAL A 116 2.19 -6.46 -15.07
CA VAL A 116 1.82 -7.73 -14.42
C VAL A 116 2.64 -8.89 -14.97
N GLU A 117 2.76 -9.00 -16.29
CA GLU A 117 3.56 -10.04 -16.94
C GLU A 117 5.03 -9.98 -16.48
N TYR A 118 5.58 -8.79 -16.35
CA TYR A 118 6.97 -8.64 -15.92
C TYR A 118 7.16 -8.92 -14.42
N ILE A 119 6.24 -8.51 -13.55
CA ILE A 119 6.25 -8.90 -12.13
C ILE A 119 6.26 -10.43 -11.99
N HIS A 120 5.39 -11.12 -12.73
CA HIS A 120 5.31 -12.58 -12.70
C HIS A 120 6.56 -13.24 -13.27
N HIS A 121 7.15 -12.69 -14.34
CA HIS A 121 8.41 -13.16 -14.92
C HIS A 121 9.56 -13.12 -13.90
N LEU A 122 9.59 -12.11 -13.04
CA LEU A 122 10.59 -11.97 -11.97
C LEU A 122 10.28 -12.81 -10.72
N GLY A 123 9.18 -13.56 -10.72
CA GLY A 123 8.81 -14.47 -9.63
C GLY A 123 8.09 -13.79 -8.46
N CYS A 124 7.80 -12.50 -8.53
CA CYS A 124 7.05 -11.75 -7.50
C CYS A 124 5.53 -11.94 -7.63
N LEU A 125 4.78 -11.59 -6.56
CA LEU A 125 3.34 -11.40 -6.59
C LEU A 125 3.01 -9.99 -7.05
N ALA A 126 1.91 -9.84 -7.78
CA ALA A 126 1.42 -8.53 -8.21
C ALA A 126 0.31 -8.01 -7.28
N MET A 127 0.37 -6.71 -6.96
CA MET A 127 -0.71 -5.98 -6.30
C MET A 127 -1.08 -4.77 -7.16
N ALA A 128 -2.38 -4.57 -7.41
CA ALA A 128 -2.88 -3.42 -8.16
C ALA A 128 -3.58 -2.44 -7.21
N ASP A 129 -3.11 -1.20 -7.17
CA ASP A 129 -3.74 -0.11 -6.43
C ASP A 129 -4.86 0.50 -7.29
N CYS A 130 -6.12 0.17 -6.98
CA CYS A 130 -7.30 0.52 -7.75
C CYS A 130 -8.14 1.60 -7.06
N SER A 131 -8.92 2.33 -7.84
CA SER A 131 -9.84 3.37 -7.36
C SER A 131 -11.32 2.97 -7.42
N ASN A 132 -11.64 1.93 -8.17
CA ASN A 132 -13.01 1.45 -8.36
C ASN A 132 -13.06 -0.04 -8.72
N LEU A 133 -14.28 -0.60 -8.73
CA LEU A 133 -14.52 -2.02 -8.99
C LEU A 133 -14.07 -2.44 -10.40
N ALA A 134 -14.31 -1.63 -11.42
CA ALA A 134 -14.00 -1.99 -12.81
C ALA A 134 -12.48 -2.19 -13.01
N GLU A 135 -11.68 -1.31 -12.41
CA GLU A 135 -10.22 -1.42 -12.42
C GLU A 135 -9.74 -2.69 -11.69
N GLY A 136 -10.33 -2.98 -10.52
CA GLY A 136 -10.02 -4.18 -9.75
C GLY A 136 -10.31 -5.47 -10.53
N LEU A 137 -11.47 -5.56 -11.17
CA LEU A 137 -11.86 -6.71 -11.99
C LEU A 137 -10.94 -6.87 -13.22
N TYR A 138 -10.59 -5.77 -13.87
CA TYR A 138 -9.66 -5.82 -14.99
C TYR A 138 -8.27 -6.33 -14.54
N CYS A 139 -7.74 -5.83 -13.43
CA CYS A 139 -6.46 -6.29 -12.89
C CYS A 139 -6.54 -7.77 -12.47
N GLN A 140 -7.64 -8.21 -11.86
CA GLN A 140 -7.86 -9.62 -11.53
C GLN A 140 -7.84 -10.51 -12.78
N GLN A 141 -8.46 -10.08 -13.90
CA GLN A 141 -8.43 -10.80 -15.18
C GLN A 141 -7.01 -10.89 -15.76
N LEU A 142 -6.14 -9.94 -15.49
CA LEU A 142 -4.73 -9.99 -15.87
C LEU A 142 -3.90 -10.95 -14.97
N GLY A 143 -4.50 -11.53 -13.94
CA GLY A 143 -3.84 -12.45 -13.02
C GLY A 143 -3.20 -11.80 -11.80
N VAL A 144 -3.54 -10.53 -11.49
CA VAL A 144 -3.08 -9.85 -10.29
C VAL A 144 -3.60 -10.58 -9.05
N GLU A 145 -2.72 -10.92 -8.12
CA GLU A 145 -3.07 -11.71 -6.95
C GLU A 145 -3.77 -10.91 -5.84
N ILE A 146 -3.48 -9.62 -5.74
CA ILE A 146 -3.98 -8.74 -4.66
C ILE A 146 -4.53 -7.45 -5.27
N ILE A 147 -5.77 -7.10 -4.94
CA ILE A 147 -6.41 -5.86 -5.38
C ILE A 147 -6.52 -4.91 -4.20
N GLY A 148 -5.82 -3.77 -4.28
CA GLY A 148 -5.83 -2.72 -3.27
C GLY A 148 -6.90 -1.66 -3.54
N SER A 149 -7.58 -1.18 -2.50
CA SER A 149 -8.48 -0.02 -2.56
C SER A 149 -7.73 1.32 -2.44
N THR A 150 -6.41 1.29 -2.55
CA THR A 150 -5.45 2.38 -2.26
C THR A 150 -5.79 3.69 -2.97
N MET A 151 -6.20 3.60 -4.24
CA MET A 151 -6.44 4.78 -5.08
C MET A 151 -7.85 5.35 -4.96
N SER A 152 -8.75 4.72 -4.18
CA SER A 152 -10.09 5.26 -3.96
C SER A 152 -10.04 6.64 -3.29
N GLY A 153 -10.62 7.64 -3.96
CA GLY A 153 -10.62 9.03 -3.54
C GLY A 153 -9.33 9.81 -3.89
N TYR A 154 -8.36 9.20 -4.58
CA TYR A 154 -7.12 9.86 -4.99
C TYR A 154 -6.97 10.07 -6.51
N THR A 155 -8.01 9.74 -7.28
CA THR A 155 -7.99 9.89 -8.74
C THR A 155 -8.66 11.17 -9.25
N GLY A 156 -9.03 12.07 -8.37
CA GLY A 156 -9.63 13.39 -8.63
C GLY A 156 -10.65 13.79 -7.58
N GLY A 157 -10.96 15.07 -7.50
CA GLY A 157 -11.91 15.62 -6.54
C GLY A 157 -11.35 15.80 -5.12
N VAL A 158 -12.25 15.91 -4.15
CA VAL A 158 -11.90 16.05 -2.73
C VAL A 158 -11.63 14.67 -2.14
N VAL A 159 -10.48 14.50 -1.49
CA VAL A 159 -10.13 13.25 -0.80
C VAL A 159 -11.12 13.04 0.36
N PRO A 160 -11.83 11.89 0.41
CA PRO A 160 -12.73 11.57 1.52
C PRO A 160 -11.99 11.44 2.85
N VAL A 161 -12.70 11.64 3.96
CA VAL A 161 -12.15 11.44 5.31
C VAL A 161 -12.16 9.96 5.68
N GLU A 162 -13.25 9.27 5.36
CA GLU A 162 -13.46 7.87 5.72
C GLU A 162 -12.86 6.89 4.69
N PRO A 163 -12.47 5.67 5.10
CA PRO A 163 -12.16 4.58 4.19
C PRO A 163 -13.32 4.23 3.25
N ASP A 164 -13.00 3.72 2.07
CA ASP A 164 -14.02 3.26 1.13
C ASP A 164 -14.42 1.80 1.39
N TYR A 165 -15.27 1.60 2.37
CA TYR A 165 -15.80 0.29 2.71
C TYR A 165 -16.70 -0.31 1.62
N GLN A 166 -17.36 0.55 0.83
CA GLN A 166 -18.21 0.08 -0.26
C GLN A 166 -17.36 -0.60 -1.33
N LEU A 167 -16.29 0.04 -1.78
CA LEU A 167 -15.37 -0.57 -2.75
C LEU A 167 -14.76 -1.87 -2.22
N VAL A 168 -14.36 -1.91 -0.94
CA VAL A 168 -13.86 -3.15 -0.32
C VAL A 168 -14.89 -4.27 -0.42
N GLN A 169 -16.15 -4.02 -0.06
CA GLN A 169 -17.22 -5.02 -0.14
C GLN A 169 -17.51 -5.48 -1.58
N GLU A 170 -17.56 -4.54 -2.54
CA GLU A 170 -17.78 -4.85 -3.95
C GLU A 170 -16.68 -5.74 -4.52
N LEU A 171 -15.42 -5.45 -4.23
CA LEU A 171 -14.26 -6.26 -4.64
C LEU A 171 -14.27 -7.65 -3.99
N VAL A 172 -14.59 -7.73 -2.70
CA VAL A 172 -14.72 -9.02 -1.98
C VAL A 172 -15.82 -9.88 -2.58
N GLN A 173 -17.00 -9.30 -2.83
CA GLN A 173 -18.13 -10.01 -3.47
C GLN A 173 -17.80 -10.48 -4.89
N ALA A 174 -16.93 -9.75 -5.59
CA ALA A 174 -16.43 -10.14 -6.91
C ALA A 174 -15.33 -11.21 -6.86
N GLY A 175 -14.95 -11.71 -5.68
CA GLY A 175 -13.96 -12.77 -5.49
C GLY A 175 -12.50 -12.31 -5.54
N CYS A 176 -12.24 -11.01 -5.40
CA CYS A 176 -10.88 -10.49 -5.30
C CYS A 176 -10.26 -10.79 -3.92
N ARG A 177 -8.93 -10.99 -3.86
CA ARG A 177 -8.20 -10.86 -2.60
C ARG A 177 -7.94 -9.38 -2.35
N VAL A 178 -8.70 -8.80 -1.45
CA VAL A 178 -8.69 -7.35 -1.23
C VAL A 178 -7.69 -6.96 -0.15
N MET A 179 -6.74 -6.10 -0.50
CA MET A 179 -5.96 -5.31 0.44
C MET A 179 -6.69 -4.00 0.71
N ALA A 180 -7.34 -3.89 1.86
CA ALA A 180 -8.00 -2.65 2.26
C ALA A 180 -6.94 -1.61 2.63
N GLU A 181 -6.80 -0.57 1.82
CA GLU A 181 -5.83 0.50 2.03
C GLU A 181 -6.46 1.86 1.73
N GLY A 182 -6.06 2.87 2.48
CA GLY A 182 -6.52 4.24 2.36
C GLY A 182 -7.38 4.70 3.54
N ARG A 183 -6.85 5.64 4.34
CA ARG A 183 -7.54 6.32 5.43
C ARG A 183 -7.92 5.46 6.65
N TYR A 184 -7.34 4.28 6.80
CA TYR A 184 -7.51 3.42 7.98
C TYR A 184 -6.69 3.98 9.16
N ASN A 185 -7.17 5.06 9.77
CA ASN A 185 -6.41 5.86 10.73
C ASN A 185 -6.72 5.51 12.21
N SER A 186 -7.47 4.43 12.46
CA SER A 186 -7.69 3.88 13.80
C SER A 186 -7.79 2.35 13.75
N PRO A 187 -7.57 1.67 14.90
CA PRO A 187 -7.74 0.21 14.99
C PRO A 187 -9.13 -0.27 14.59
N GLU A 188 -10.20 0.49 14.97
CA GLU A 188 -11.59 0.15 14.69
C GLU A 188 -11.89 0.20 13.18
N LEU A 189 -11.34 1.19 12.48
CA LEU A 189 -11.48 1.28 11.03
C LEU A 189 -10.82 0.09 10.33
N ALA A 190 -9.62 -0.31 10.78
CA ALA A 190 -8.91 -1.47 10.25
C ALA A 190 -9.63 -2.79 10.55
N GLN A 191 -10.14 -2.96 11.78
CA GLN A 191 -10.94 -4.11 12.15
C GLN A 191 -12.16 -4.26 11.24
N LYS A 192 -12.89 -3.18 11.01
CA LYS A 192 -14.08 -3.19 10.15
C LYS A 192 -13.77 -3.65 8.72
N ALA A 193 -12.60 -3.32 8.16
CA ALA A 193 -12.22 -3.81 6.84
C ALA A 193 -12.13 -5.34 6.80
N ILE A 194 -11.52 -5.95 7.82
CA ILE A 194 -11.44 -7.43 7.95
C ILE A 194 -12.81 -8.05 8.13
N GLU A 195 -13.68 -7.45 8.95
CA GLU A 195 -15.06 -7.91 9.15
C GLU A 195 -15.89 -7.88 7.85
N LEU A 196 -15.57 -6.96 6.93
CA LEU A 196 -16.18 -6.87 5.61
C LEU A 196 -15.60 -7.86 4.59
N GLY A 197 -14.62 -8.69 5.00
CA GLY A 197 -14.04 -9.76 4.19
C GLY A 197 -12.75 -9.36 3.47
N ALA A 198 -12.14 -8.21 3.79
CA ALA A 198 -10.82 -7.88 3.25
C ALA A 198 -9.82 -8.99 3.62
N TYR A 199 -8.95 -9.32 2.66
CA TYR A 199 -7.92 -10.34 2.85
C TYR A 199 -6.83 -9.89 3.83
N SER A 200 -6.51 -8.61 3.82
CA SER A 200 -5.61 -7.91 4.74
C SER A 200 -5.89 -6.41 4.72
N VAL A 201 -5.32 -5.68 5.67
CA VAL A 201 -5.46 -4.23 5.75
C VAL A 201 -4.10 -3.55 5.85
N THR A 202 -3.91 -2.47 5.09
CA THR A 202 -2.70 -1.64 5.14
C THR A 202 -2.97 -0.35 5.88
N VAL A 203 -2.12 -0.04 6.86
CA VAL A 203 -2.15 1.20 7.62
C VAL A 203 -0.83 1.94 7.45
N GLY A 204 -0.89 3.19 7.02
CA GLY A 204 0.29 4.05 6.80
C GLY A 204 0.35 5.23 7.77
N SER A 205 -0.37 6.31 7.48
CA SER A 205 -0.24 7.60 8.18
C SER A 205 -0.38 7.49 9.70
N ALA A 206 -1.31 6.66 10.18
CA ALA A 206 -1.53 6.48 11.62
C ALA A 206 -0.41 5.70 12.34
N LEU A 207 0.50 5.06 11.61
CA LEU A 207 1.62 4.30 12.19
C LEU A 207 2.98 4.97 11.97
N THR A 208 3.20 5.61 10.83
CA THR A 208 4.55 5.97 10.39
C THR A 208 4.74 7.44 9.99
N ARG A 209 3.64 8.22 9.85
CA ARG A 209 3.73 9.65 9.55
C ARG A 209 3.50 10.47 10.81
N LEU A 210 4.55 10.64 11.60
CA LEU A 210 4.49 11.32 12.89
C LEU A 210 3.93 12.76 12.78
N GLU A 211 4.29 13.48 11.72
CA GLU A 211 3.80 14.83 11.45
C GLU A 211 2.27 14.88 11.31
N HIS A 212 1.70 13.89 10.63
CA HIS A 212 0.24 13.76 10.47
C HIS A 212 -0.43 13.42 11.80
N ILE A 213 0.12 12.43 12.52
CA ILE A 213 -0.43 12.01 13.82
C ILE A 213 -0.43 13.19 14.79
N VAL A 214 0.71 13.90 14.93
CA VAL A 214 0.82 15.07 15.79
C VAL A 214 -0.16 16.16 15.36
N SER A 215 -0.33 16.41 14.06
CA SER A 215 -1.26 17.42 13.57
C SER A 215 -2.71 17.12 13.96
N TRP A 216 -3.14 15.84 13.94
CA TRP A 216 -4.48 15.44 14.36
C TRP A 216 -4.73 15.74 15.84
N PHE A 217 -3.75 15.43 16.72
CA PHE A 217 -3.85 15.76 18.14
C PHE A 217 -3.85 17.27 18.38
N VAL A 218 -3.00 18.03 17.68
CA VAL A 218 -2.95 19.50 17.78
C VAL A 218 -4.28 20.11 17.37
N GLN A 219 -4.90 19.63 16.29
CA GLN A 219 -6.21 20.12 15.83
C GLN A 219 -7.30 19.84 16.88
N ALA A 220 -7.38 18.62 17.40
CA ALA A 220 -8.34 18.24 18.43
C ALA A 220 -8.21 19.10 19.70
N VAL A 221 -6.98 19.32 20.18
CA VAL A 221 -6.72 20.15 21.35
C VAL A 221 -7.13 21.62 21.11
N LYS A 222 -6.88 22.15 19.89
CA LYS A 222 -7.28 23.52 19.54
C LYS A 222 -8.80 23.68 19.44
N SER A 223 -9.50 22.71 18.86
CA SER A 223 -10.98 22.74 18.74
C SER A 223 -11.67 22.81 20.10
N ALA A 224 -11.16 22.10 21.10
CA ALA A 224 -11.69 22.13 22.47
C ALA A 224 -11.62 23.51 23.14
N LYS A 225 -10.81 24.46 22.65
CA LYS A 225 -10.75 25.84 23.15
C LYS A 225 -11.78 26.76 22.52
N ASN A 226 -12.32 26.42 21.36
CA ASN A 226 -13.26 27.27 20.60
C ASN A 226 -14.73 26.96 20.96
N GLU A 227 -14.99 25.94 21.78
CA GLU A 227 -16.33 25.56 22.25
C GLU A 227 -16.68 26.16 23.63
N LYS A 228 -15.83 27.05 24.14
CA LYS A 228 -16.06 27.85 25.38
C LYS A 228 -16.25 29.31 25.05
#